data_3a97b1a73480234bc0b978b72f257db4
#
_entry.id   3a97b1a73480234bc0b978b72f257db4
#
_cell.length_a   1.000
_cell.length_b   1.000
_cell.length_c   1.000
_cell.angle_alpha   90.00
_cell.angle_beta   90.00
_cell.angle_gamma   90.00
#
_symmetry.space_group_name_H-M   'P 1'
#
loop_
_entity.id
_entity.type
_entity.pdbx_description
1 polymer ?
#
loop_
_entity_poly.entity_id
_entity_poly.type
_entity_poly.pdbx_seq_one_letter_code
_entity_poly.pdbx_strand_id
1 'polypeptide(L)'
;RISANISQRALREIYFPAFEHIVKEAQPWTIMCAYNCINGVHAAQDRWLLTDVLRDDWGFQGIVMSDWGADHDRVASLNAGLNLEMPPSYTDDQIVYAARDGRIQPAQLDRMAQGMIDLVSKTRAAMSVENYRFDIEAHDEVAHQAAVESMVLLKNDDAILPVAGDAKVTVIGEFARTPRYQGGGSSHITPTKMTSFLDALAERGADVAFAPGFTLDLEPADPALEAEAAEAPKGADVVLMF
;
A
#
# COMPACT_ATOMS: atom_id res chain seq x y z
N ARG A 1 9.97 -15.15 -9.55
CA ARG A 1 8.53 -15.01 -9.82
C ARG A 1 7.81 -16.21 -9.22
N ILE A 2 6.64 -15.98 -8.64
CA ILE A 2 5.90 -17.00 -7.89
C ILE A 2 4.63 -17.33 -8.67
N SER A 3 4.28 -18.62 -8.74
CA SER A 3 2.96 -19.08 -9.14
C SER A 3 2.22 -19.57 -7.90
N ALA A 4 1.09 -18.94 -7.58
CA ALA A 4 0.19 -19.41 -6.55
C ALA A 4 -0.70 -20.51 -7.11
N ASN A 5 -0.44 -21.75 -6.74
CA ASN A 5 -1.24 -22.88 -7.18
C ASN A 5 -2.41 -23.08 -6.21
N ILE A 6 -3.59 -22.65 -6.61
CA ILE A 6 -4.77 -22.54 -5.75
C ILE A 6 -5.95 -23.23 -6.41
N SER A 7 -6.69 -24.05 -5.66
CA SER A 7 -7.92 -24.66 -6.17
C SER A 7 -9.01 -23.61 -6.44
N GLN A 8 -9.88 -23.85 -7.39
CA GLN A 8 -11.05 -23.02 -7.68
C GLN A 8 -11.90 -22.77 -6.43
N ARG A 9 -12.07 -23.78 -5.60
CA ARG A 9 -12.80 -23.66 -4.35
C ARG A 9 -12.16 -22.67 -3.40
N ALA A 10 -10.84 -22.77 -3.18
CA ALA A 10 -10.14 -21.84 -2.30
C ALA A 10 -10.14 -20.41 -2.84
N LEU A 11 -10.00 -20.23 -4.17
CA LEU A 11 -10.16 -18.90 -4.79
C LEU A 11 -11.53 -18.31 -4.47
N ARG A 12 -12.61 -19.05 -4.70
CA ARG A 12 -13.98 -18.54 -4.53
C ARG A 12 -14.44 -18.43 -3.07
N GLU A 13 -13.91 -19.23 -2.16
CA GLU A 13 -14.35 -19.24 -0.76
C GLU A 13 -13.46 -18.39 0.17
N ILE A 14 -12.20 -18.13 -0.20
CA ILE A 14 -11.22 -17.46 0.67
C ILE A 14 -10.68 -16.18 0.05
N TYR A 15 -10.17 -16.24 -1.19
CA TYR A 15 -9.43 -15.11 -1.77
C TYR A 15 -10.33 -14.10 -2.50
N PHE A 16 -11.37 -14.54 -3.18
CA PHE A 16 -12.25 -13.68 -3.95
C PHE A 16 -13.35 -12.95 -3.17
N PRO A 17 -13.89 -13.44 -2.05
CA PRO A 17 -15.08 -12.87 -1.44
C PRO A 17 -14.98 -11.37 -1.16
N ALA A 18 -13.83 -10.88 -0.68
CA ALA A 18 -13.63 -9.46 -0.43
C ALA A 18 -13.68 -8.63 -1.72
N PHE A 19 -13.03 -9.11 -2.79
CA PHE A 19 -13.04 -8.44 -4.10
C PHE A 19 -14.42 -8.47 -4.75
N GLU A 20 -15.07 -9.63 -4.70
CA GLU A 20 -16.43 -9.79 -5.22
C GLU A 20 -17.40 -8.83 -4.53
N HIS A 21 -17.35 -8.75 -3.20
CA HIS A 21 -18.18 -7.83 -2.42
C HIS A 21 -17.92 -6.37 -2.81
N ILE A 22 -16.65 -5.95 -2.88
CA ILE A 22 -16.28 -4.58 -3.28
C ILE A 22 -16.79 -4.27 -4.70
N VAL A 23 -16.61 -5.21 -5.64
CA VAL A 23 -17.08 -4.99 -7.02
C VAL A 23 -18.60 -4.86 -7.07
N LYS A 24 -19.34 -5.78 -6.44
CA LYS A 24 -20.79 -5.80 -6.50
C LYS A 24 -21.46 -4.62 -5.78
N GLU A 25 -20.90 -4.22 -4.63
CA GLU A 25 -21.52 -3.18 -3.78
C GLU A 25 -21.03 -1.77 -4.08
N ALA A 26 -19.74 -1.59 -4.46
CA ALA A 26 -19.14 -0.27 -4.60
C ALA A 26 -18.77 0.10 -6.05
N GLN A 27 -18.67 -0.85 -6.97
CA GLN A 27 -18.27 -0.60 -8.37
C GLN A 27 -17.06 0.34 -8.48
N PRO A 28 -15.88 -0.04 -7.96
CA PRO A 28 -14.69 0.79 -8.04
C PRO A 28 -14.36 1.11 -9.50
N TRP A 29 -13.84 2.31 -9.75
CA TRP A 29 -13.53 2.71 -11.14
C TRP A 29 -12.30 2.01 -11.69
N THR A 30 -11.42 1.54 -10.81
CA THR A 30 -10.17 0.87 -11.20
C THR A 30 -9.88 -0.31 -10.29
N ILE A 31 -9.28 -1.36 -10.86
CA ILE A 31 -8.70 -2.49 -10.11
C ILE A 31 -7.30 -2.74 -10.67
N MET A 32 -6.35 -3.02 -9.79
CA MET A 32 -4.98 -3.38 -10.17
C MET A 32 -4.80 -4.89 -10.12
N CYS A 33 -4.19 -5.47 -11.16
CA CYS A 33 -3.82 -6.88 -11.14
C CYS A 33 -2.49 -7.12 -10.43
N ALA A 34 -2.30 -8.34 -9.92
CA ALA A 34 -1.11 -8.72 -9.17
C ALA A 34 0.07 -9.10 -10.08
N TYR A 35 1.29 -9.11 -9.49
CA TYR A 35 2.52 -9.56 -10.16
C TYR A 35 2.60 -11.05 -10.44
N ASN A 36 2.01 -11.85 -9.54
CA ASN A 36 2.21 -13.29 -9.54
C ASN A 36 1.37 -14.00 -10.60
N CYS A 37 1.77 -15.23 -10.89
CA CYS A 37 0.90 -16.16 -11.60
C CYS A 37 -0.14 -16.76 -10.65
N ILE A 38 -1.31 -17.04 -11.18
CA ILE A 38 -2.33 -17.89 -10.56
C ILE A 38 -2.43 -19.17 -11.42
N ASN A 39 -2.12 -20.31 -10.84
CA ASN A 39 -2.11 -21.59 -11.56
C ASN A 39 -1.28 -21.57 -12.85
N GLY A 40 -0.15 -20.88 -12.85
CA GLY A 40 0.78 -20.79 -13.96
C GLY A 40 0.53 -19.66 -14.97
N VAL A 41 -0.59 -18.91 -14.87
CA VAL A 41 -0.90 -17.79 -15.76
C VAL A 41 -0.69 -16.47 -15.02
N HIS A 42 0.03 -15.51 -15.62
CA HIS A 42 0.18 -14.17 -15.04
C HIS A 42 -1.18 -13.49 -14.88
N ALA A 43 -1.42 -12.87 -13.73
CA ALA A 43 -2.71 -12.25 -13.42
C ALA A 43 -3.15 -11.23 -14.47
N ALA A 44 -2.21 -10.45 -15.05
CA ALA A 44 -2.49 -9.51 -16.12
C ALA A 44 -2.92 -10.17 -17.44
N GLN A 45 -2.58 -11.44 -17.65
CA GLN A 45 -2.82 -12.22 -18.87
C GLN A 45 -3.90 -13.27 -18.71
N ASP A 46 -4.50 -13.36 -17.52
CA ASP A 46 -5.49 -14.38 -17.19
C ASP A 46 -6.90 -13.91 -17.58
N ARG A 47 -7.34 -14.34 -18.77
CA ARG A 47 -8.69 -14.06 -19.26
C ARG A 47 -9.78 -14.56 -18.32
N TRP A 48 -9.60 -15.76 -17.75
CA TRP A 48 -10.58 -16.30 -16.81
C TRP A 48 -10.74 -15.36 -15.61
N LEU A 49 -9.62 -14.84 -15.06
CA LEU A 49 -9.65 -13.93 -13.92
C LEU A 49 -10.24 -12.56 -14.29
N LEU A 50 -9.72 -11.91 -15.37
CA LEU A 50 -10.02 -10.52 -15.67
C LEU A 50 -11.32 -10.32 -16.47
N THR A 51 -11.73 -11.33 -17.24
CA THR A 51 -12.98 -11.26 -18.02
C THR A 51 -14.06 -12.13 -17.40
N ASP A 52 -13.86 -13.45 -17.36
CA ASP A 52 -14.94 -14.38 -17.04
C ASP A 52 -15.40 -14.19 -15.56
N VAL A 53 -14.46 -14.07 -14.61
CA VAL A 53 -14.82 -13.85 -13.18
C VAL A 53 -15.12 -12.38 -12.91
N LEU A 54 -14.15 -11.49 -13.17
CA LEU A 54 -14.27 -10.10 -12.74
C LEU A 54 -15.39 -9.36 -13.46
N ARG A 55 -15.48 -9.49 -14.79
CA ARG A 55 -16.44 -8.73 -15.60
C ARG A 55 -17.77 -9.47 -15.80
N ASP A 56 -17.71 -10.74 -16.16
CA ASP A 56 -18.93 -11.48 -16.53
C ASP A 56 -19.66 -12.01 -15.27
N ASP A 57 -18.95 -12.61 -14.29
CA ASP A 57 -19.58 -13.13 -13.06
C ASP A 57 -19.94 -11.99 -12.08
N TRP A 58 -19.01 -11.03 -11.85
CA TRP A 58 -19.21 -9.99 -10.83
C TRP A 58 -19.76 -8.67 -11.37
N GLY A 59 -19.75 -8.47 -12.70
CA GLY A 59 -20.31 -7.28 -13.35
C GLY A 59 -19.43 -6.04 -13.23
N PHE A 60 -18.11 -6.17 -13.11
CA PHE A 60 -17.19 -5.05 -13.03
C PHE A 60 -17.21 -4.20 -14.30
N GLN A 61 -17.45 -2.89 -14.15
CA GLN A 61 -17.56 -1.94 -15.25
C GLN A 61 -16.37 -0.99 -15.40
N GLY A 62 -15.43 -1.05 -14.46
CA GLY A 62 -14.26 -0.19 -14.46
C GLY A 62 -13.13 -0.68 -15.36
N ILE A 63 -11.96 -0.07 -15.21
CA ILE A 63 -10.73 -0.51 -15.88
C ILE A 63 -9.87 -1.39 -14.98
N VAL A 64 -9.11 -2.30 -15.62
CA VAL A 64 -8.04 -3.03 -14.97
C VAL A 64 -6.71 -2.41 -15.41
N MET A 65 -5.86 -2.08 -14.42
CA MET A 65 -4.48 -1.65 -14.67
C MET A 65 -3.49 -2.74 -14.21
N SER A 66 -2.31 -2.76 -14.80
CA SER A 66 -1.24 -3.62 -14.30
C SER A 66 -0.66 -3.05 -13.01
N ASP A 67 -0.10 -3.89 -12.15
CA ASP A 67 0.93 -3.44 -11.21
C ASP A 67 2.21 -3.06 -11.98
N TRP A 68 3.17 -2.41 -11.34
CA TRP A 68 4.34 -1.79 -11.95
C TRP A 68 5.26 -2.82 -12.62
N GLY A 69 5.13 -2.96 -13.96
CA GLY A 69 5.86 -3.96 -14.75
C GLY A 69 5.28 -5.38 -14.67
N ALA A 70 4.02 -5.54 -14.30
CA ALA A 70 3.34 -6.85 -14.23
C ALA A 70 2.81 -7.32 -15.59
N ASP A 71 2.78 -6.48 -16.61
CA ASP A 71 2.44 -6.87 -17.98
C ASP A 71 3.68 -7.49 -18.67
N HIS A 72 3.55 -8.73 -19.12
CA HIS A 72 4.65 -9.47 -19.77
C HIS A 72 4.37 -9.79 -21.23
N ASP A 73 3.12 -9.64 -21.69
CA ASP A 73 2.69 -9.81 -23.07
C ASP A 73 1.48 -8.91 -23.33
N ARG A 74 1.73 -7.78 -23.97
CA ARG A 74 0.74 -6.73 -24.25
C ARG A 74 -0.51 -7.26 -24.97
N VAL A 75 -0.32 -8.19 -25.92
CA VAL A 75 -1.42 -8.74 -26.72
C VAL A 75 -2.27 -9.70 -25.86
N ALA A 76 -1.63 -10.58 -25.10
CA ALA A 76 -2.31 -11.49 -24.20
C ALA A 76 -3.05 -10.74 -23.11
N SER A 77 -2.44 -9.71 -22.52
CA SER A 77 -3.03 -8.91 -21.45
C SER A 77 -4.25 -8.11 -21.94
N LEU A 78 -4.18 -7.47 -23.10
CA LEU A 78 -5.33 -6.78 -23.69
C LEU A 78 -6.48 -7.77 -23.97
N ASN A 79 -6.18 -8.93 -24.55
CA ASN A 79 -7.17 -9.97 -24.79
C ASN A 79 -7.76 -10.56 -23.51
N ALA A 80 -7.01 -10.56 -22.42
CA ALA A 80 -7.49 -10.98 -21.09
C ALA A 80 -8.43 -9.95 -20.45
N GLY A 81 -8.35 -8.67 -20.82
CA GLY A 81 -9.17 -7.61 -20.27
C GLY A 81 -8.41 -6.52 -19.50
N LEU A 82 -7.07 -6.47 -19.63
CA LEU A 82 -6.25 -5.38 -19.11
C LEU A 82 -6.43 -4.12 -19.99
N ASN A 83 -6.79 -2.99 -19.37
CA ASN A 83 -6.98 -1.72 -20.05
C ASN A 83 -5.71 -0.86 -20.10
N LEU A 84 -4.94 -0.86 -19.01
CA LEU A 84 -3.83 0.07 -18.81
C LEU A 84 -2.58 -0.65 -18.30
N GLU A 85 -1.50 -0.54 -19.07
CA GLU A 85 -0.17 -0.98 -18.65
C GLU A 85 0.53 0.10 -17.84
N MET A 86 1.14 -0.28 -16.72
CA MET A 86 1.94 0.60 -15.86
C MET A 86 3.27 -0.08 -15.47
N PRO A 87 4.43 0.59 -15.63
CA PRO A 87 4.64 1.75 -16.47
C PRO A 87 4.52 1.39 -17.95
N PRO A 88 4.42 2.36 -18.87
CA PRO A 88 4.37 2.05 -20.30
C PRO A 88 5.65 1.37 -20.76
N SER A 89 5.49 0.27 -21.52
CA SER A 89 6.63 -0.45 -22.13
C SER A 89 7.10 0.18 -23.44
N TYR A 90 6.32 1.13 -24.00
CA TYR A 90 6.54 1.71 -25.32
C TYR A 90 6.48 0.67 -26.46
N THR A 91 5.75 -0.41 -26.26
CA THR A 91 5.57 -1.49 -27.25
C THR A 91 4.16 -1.52 -27.84
N ASP A 92 3.51 -0.37 -27.93
CA ASP A 92 2.13 -0.24 -28.45
C ASP A 92 1.98 -0.68 -29.90
N ASP A 93 3.09 -0.69 -30.66
CA ASP A 93 3.15 -1.25 -32.00
C ASP A 93 2.75 -2.73 -32.04
N GLN A 94 3.02 -3.50 -30.97
CA GLN A 94 2.58 -4.90 -30.86
C GLN A 94 1.04 -5.00 -30.92
N ILE A 95 0.34 -4.08 -30.27
CA ILE A 95 -1.13 -4.01 -30.31
C ILE A 95 -1.61 -3.67 -31.73
N VAL A 96 -0.96 -2.70 -32.38
CA VAL A 96 -1.30 -2.30 -33.75
C VAL A 96 -1.12 -3.47 -34.73
N TYR A 97 0.00 -4.18 -34.66
CA TYR A 97 0.25 -5.35 -35.51
C TYR A 97 -0.74 -6.48 -35.18
N ALA A 98 -1.00 -6.76 -33.91
CA ALA A 98 -1.93 -7.81 -33.49
C ALA A 98 -3.38 -7.52 -33.91
N ALA A 99 -3.78 -6.27 -33.95
CA ALA A 99 -5.09 -5.87 -34.48
C ALA A 99 -5.17 -6.05 -36.00
N ARG A 100 -4.08 -5.73 -36.73
CA ARG A 100 -4.02 -5.88 -38.20
C ARG A 100 -3.99 -7.34 -38.63
N ASP A 101 -3.33 -8.21 -37.90
CA ASP A 101 -3.21 -9.63 -38.22
C ASP A 101 -4.33 -10.50 -37.59
N GLY A 102 -5.27 -9.89 -36.88
CA GLY A 102 -6.46 -10.54 -36.33
C GLY A 102 -6.26 -11.25 -34.98
N ARG A 103 -5.10 -11.11 -34.34
CA ARG A 103 -4.87 -11.63 -32.97
C ARG A 103 -5.62 -10.84 -31.91
N ILE A 104 -5.98 -9.59 -32.17
CA ILE A 104 -6.89 -8.79 -31.37
C ILE A 104 -8.13 -8.50 -32.20
N GLN A 105 -9.29 -8.86 -31.69
CA GLN A 105 -10.55 -8.54 -32.36
C GLN A 105 -10.90 -7.06 -32.16
N PRO A 106 -11.43 -6.35 -33.18
CA PRO A 106 -11.79 -4.94 -33.07
C PRO A 106 -12.70 -4.64 -31.86
N ALA A 107 -13.70 -5.46 -31.63
CA ALA A 107 -14.61 -5.29 -30.49
C ALA A 107 -13.91 -5.38 -29.12
N GLN A 108 -12.82 -6.14 -29.01
CA GLN A 108 -12.02 -6.20 -27.79
C GLN A 108 -11.20 -4.92 -27.61
N LEU A 109 -10.58 -4.43 -28.68
CA LEU A 109 -9.84 -3.18 -28.65
C LEU A 109 -10.74 -2.00 -28.31
N ASP A 110 -11.91 -1.91 -28.96
CA ASP A 110 -12.91 -0.86 -28.70
C ASP A 110 -13.39 -0.87 -27.25
N ARG A 111 -13.65 -2.05 -26.69
CA ARG A 111 -14.06 -2.20 -25.29
C ARG A 111 -12.98 -1.71 -24.32
N MET A 112 -11.71 -2.06 -24.56
CA MET A 112 -10.62 -1.62 -23.72
C MET A 112 -10.40 -0.10 -23.81
N ALA A 113 -10.45 0.46 -25.00
CA ALA A 113 -10.35 1.91 -25.23
C ALA A 113 -11.53 2.68 -24.64
N GLN A 114 -12.75 2.17 -24.80
CA GLN A 114 -13.94 2.79 -24.22
C GLN A 114 -13.87 2.89 -22.71
N GLY A 115 -13.37 1.86 -22.01
CA GLY A 115 -13.15 1.91 -20.57
C GLY A 115 -12.24 3.06 -20.15
N MET A 116 -11.18 3.33 -20.90
CA MET A 116 -10.28 4.47 -20.64
C MET A 116 -10.98 5.81 -20.86
N ILE A 117 -11.76 5.94 -21.94
CA ILE A 117 -12.55 7.15 -22.23
C ILE A 117 -13.57 7.41 -21.12
N ASP A 118 -14.24 6.38 -20.64
CA ASP A 118 -15.22 6.46 -19.55
C ASP A 118 -14.57 6.90 -18.24
N LEU A 119 -13.40 6.35 -17.90
CA LEU A 119 -12.65 6.77 -16.72
C LEU A 119 -12.28 8.25 -16.78
N VAL A 120 -11.68 8.69 -17.90
CA VAL A 120 -11.31 10.10 -18.11
C VAL A 120 -12.53 11.00 -18.03
N SER A 121 -13.66 10.57 -18.60
CA SER A 121 -14.90 11.33 -18.56
C SER A 121 -15.46 11.49 -17.15
N LYS A 122 -15.41 10.44 -16.34
CA LYS A 122 -15.81 10.47 -14.92
C LYS A 122 -14.95 11.41 -14.08
N THR A 123 -13.66 11.48 -14.35
CA THR A 123 -12.72 12.32 -13.58
C THR A 123 -12.79 13.80 -13.93
N ARG A 124 -13.33 14.17 -15.10
CA ARG A 124 -13.39 15.57 -15.57
C ARG A 124 -14.11 16.50 -14.62
N ALA A 125 -15.20 16.05 -13.98
CA ALA A 125 -15.95 16.87 -13.04
C ALA A 125 -15.09 17.29 -11.83
N ALA A 126 -14.32 16.36 -11.26
CA ALA A 126 -13.41 16.66 -10.16
C ALA A 126 -12.25 17.56 -10.61
N MET A 127 -11.71 17.36 -11.82
CA MET A 127 -10.64 18.17 -12.37
C MET A 127 -11.07 19.63 -12.70
N SER A 128 -12.37 19.89 -12.85
CA SER A 128 -12.91 21.22 -13.15
C SER A 128 -13.06 22.12 -11.93
N VAL A 129 -12.81 21.62 -10.72
CA VAL A 129 -12.84 22.43 -9.48
C VAL A 129 -11.63 23.32 -9.45
N GLU A 130 -11.83 24.60 -9.74
CA GLU A 130 -10.75 25.60 -9.72
C GLU A 130 -10.18 25.77 -8.31
N ASN A 131 -8.85 25.91 -8.24
CA ASN A 131 -8.11 26.17 -6.99
C ASN A 131 -8.35 25.13 -5.87
N TYR A 132 -8.76 23.91 -6.21
CA TYR A 132 -8.89 22.86 -5.21
C TYR A 132 -7.58 22.68 -4.43
N ARG A 133 -7.72 22.64 -3.11
CA ARG A 133 -6.64 22.29 -2.18
C ARG A 133 -7.24 21.38 -1.13
N PHE A 134 -6.54 20.29 -0.81
CA PHE A 134 -6.91 19.49 0.35
C PHE A 134 -6.50 20.20 1.64
N ASP A 135 -7.28 20.04 2.68
CA ASP A 135 -7.01 20.60 4.01
C ASP A 135 -6.01 19.71 4.74
N ILE A 136 -4.75 20.16 4.79
CA ILE A 136 -3.65 19.41 5.42
C ILE A 136 -3.93 19.20 6.92
N GLU A 137 -4.44 20.22 7.61
CA GLU A 137 -4.70 20.14 9.06
C GLU A 137 -5.83 19.15 9.36
N ALA A 138 -6.92 19.21 8.60
CA ALA A 138 -8.03 18.27 8.77
C ALA A 138 -7.61 16.82 8.46
N HIS A 139 -6.76 16.60 7.45
CA HIS A 139 -6.26 15.28 7.13
C HIS A 139 -5.24 14.75 8.16
N ASP A 140 -4.43 15.63 8.73
CA ASP A 140 -3.50 15.31 9.82
C ASP A 140 -4.26 14.87 11.08
N GLU A 141 -5.34 15.56 11.43
CA GLU A 141 -6.20 15.16 12.56
C GLU A 141 -6.84 13.78 12.34
N VAL A 142 -7.30 13.48 11.13
CA VAL A 142 -7.83 12.14 10.79
C VAL A 142 -6.73 11.08 10.93
N ALA A 143 -5.51 11.36 10.47
CA ALA A 143 -4.37 10.45 10.59
C ALA A 143 -3.98 10.24 12.05
N HIS A 144 -3.98 11.31 12.87
CA HIS A 144 -3.73 11.25 14.30
C HIS A 144 -4.77 10.38 15.02
N GLN A 145 -6.05 10.61 14.77
CA GLN A 145 -7.12 9.83 15.39
C GLN A 145 -7.03 8.35 14.98
N ALA A 146 -6.79 8.06 13.69
CA ALA A 146 -6.60 6.70 13.21
C ALA A 146 -5.42 6.00 13.90
N ALA A 147 -4.31 6.71 14.12
CA ALA A 147 -3.15 6.19 14.85
C ALA A 147 -3.51 5.86 16.30
N VAL A 148 -4.21 6.77 17.01
CA VAL A 148 -4.66 6.55 18.40
C VAL A 148 -5.59 5.33 18.49
N GLU A 149 -6.57 5.22 17.62
CA GLU A 149 -7.54 4.13 17.61
C GLU A 149 -6.95 2.78 17.17
N SER A 150 -5.80 2.80 16.46
CA SER A 150 -5.12 1.58 16.00
C SER A 150 -4.22 0.94 17.05
N MET A 151 -3.95 1.63 18.18
CA MET A 151 -3.09 1.11 19.23
C MET A 151 -3.79 0.01 20.02
N VAL A 152 -3.12 -1.13 20.17
CA VAL A 152 -3.63 -2.27 20.94
C VAL A 152 -2.71 -2.55 22.12
N LEU A 153 -3.24 -2.41 23.34
CA LEU A 153 -2.52 -2.76 24.55
C LEU A 153 -2.50 -4.29 24.71
N LEU A 154 -1.35 -4.90 24.43
CA LEU A 154 -1.20 -6.36 24.48
C LEU A 154 -1.00 -6.88 25.91
N LYS A 155 -0.35 -6.09 26.77
CA LYS A 155 0.00 -6.47 28.12
C LYS A 155 0.20 -5.21 28.99
N ASN A 156 -0.29 -5.21 30.23
CA ASN A 156 -0.07 -4.16 31.22
C ASN A 156 -0.05 -4.75 32.62
N ASP A 157 0.91 -5.67 32.88
CA ASP A 157 1.08 -6.27 34.16
C ASP A 157 1.54 -5.20 35.18
N ASP A 158 1.12 -5.32 36.42
CA ASP A 158 1.42 -4.38 37.50
C ASP A 158 0.98 -2.93 37.20
N ALA A 159 0.12 -2.72 36.23
CA ALA A 159 -0.42 -1.41 35.84
C ALA A 159 0.67 -0.34 35.61
N ILE A 160 1.76 -0.72 34.90
CA ILE A 160 2.84 0.21 34.56
C ILE A 160 2.39 1.37 33.64
N LEU A 161 1.34 1.15 32.86
CA LEU A 161 0.67 2.18 32.07
C LEU A 161 -0.66 2.58 32.74
N PRO A 162 -1.01 3.89 32.74
CA PRO A 162 -0.22 5.02 32.21
C PRO A 162 1.02 5.31 33.06
N VAL A 163 2.09 5.75 32.39
CA VAL A 163 3.33 6.17 33.08
C VAL A 163 3.04 7.38 33.96
N ALA A 164 3.51 7.35 35.22
CA ALA A 164 3.35 8.47 36.14
C ALA A 164 4.06 9.74 35.63
N GLY A 165 3.46 10.90 35.85
CA GLY A 165 3.97 12.16 35.29
C GLY A 165 5.31 12.63 35.85
N ASP A 166 5.73 12.09 37.01
CA ASP A 166 6.99 12.35 37.71
C ASP A 166 8.03 11.22 37.50
N ALA A 167 7.67 10.18 36.76
CA ALA A 167 8.57 9.06 36.49
C ALA A 167 9.76 9.47 35.65
N LYS A 168 10.94 8.98 36.01
CA LYS A 168 12.16 9.09 35.21
C LYS A 168 12.08 8.11 34.06
N VAL A 169 11.92 8.63 32.85
CA VAL A 169 11.76 7.81 31.65
C VAL A 169 13.06 7.81 30.85
N THR A 170 13.47 6.63 30.41
CA THR A 170 14.51 6.46 29.40
C THR A 170 13.89 5.87 28.15
N VAL A 171 14.20 6.45 26.99
CA VAL A 171 13.78 5.98 25.68
C VAL A 171 14.97 5.34 24.97
N ILE A 172 14.81 4.10 24.51
CA ILE A 172 15.82 3.35 23.76
C ILE A 172 15.28 2.98 22.39
N GLY A 173 16.08 3.20 21.37
CA GLY A 173 15.79 2.82 19.99
C GLY A 173 15.71 4.00 19.06
N GLU A 174 16.47 3.93 17.97
CA GLU A 174 16.53 5.00 16.96
C GLU A 174 15.15 5.30 16.35
N PHE A 175 14.23 4.35 16.31
CA PHE A 175 12.88 4.59 15.79
C PHE A 175 12.05 5.58 16.61
N ALA A 176 12.41 5.83 17.88
CA ALA A 176 11.77 6.90 18.65
C ALA A 176 12.09 8.30 18.13
N ARG A 177 13.28 8.49 17.51
CA ARG A 177 13.75 9.74 16.89
C ARG A 177 13.47 9.78 15.39
N THR A 178 13.71 8.67 14.72
CA THR A 178 13.54 8.52 13.26
C THR A 178 12.53 7.41 12.99
N PRO A 179 11.22 7.73 13.01
CA PRO A 179 10.18 6.71 12.95
C PRO A 179 10.18 5.98 11.60
N ARG A 180 10.10 4.65 11.66
CA ARG A 180 9.91 3.80 10.48
C ARG A 180 8.41 3.59 10.22
N TYR A 181 7.76 4.57 9.61
CA TYR A 181 6.32 4.56 9.34
C TYR A 181 5.97 4.17 7.90
N GLN A 182 6.98 3.99 7.04
CA GLN A 182 6.80 3.60 5.65
C GLN A 182 7.57 2.31 5.34
N GLY A 183 7.08 1.58 4.32
CA GLY A 183 7.83 0.49 3.71
C GLY A 183 8.91 1.01 2.76
N GLY A 184 9.23 0.21 1.75
CA GLY A 184 10.15 0.57 0.67
C GLY A 184 9.45 0.77 -0.67
N GLY A 185 10.19 1.27 -1.66
CA GLY A 185 9.70 1.41 -3.03
C GLY A 185 8.51 2.37 -3.16
N SER A 186 7.43 1.90 -3.76
CA SER A 186 6.25 2.71 -4.08
C SER A 186 5.46 3.21 -2.86
N SER A 187 5.68 2.65 -1.68
CA SER A 187 5.07 3.13 -0.44
C SER A 187 5.84 4.31 0.18
N HIS A 188 6.99 4.68 -0.37
CA HIS A 188 7.81 5.79 0.10
C HIS A 188 7.24 7.11 -0.38
N ILE A 189 6.56 7.84 0.49
CA ILE A 189 6.00 9.17 0.21
C ILE A 189 6.76 10.24 0.98
N THR A 190 6.71 11.49 0.50
CA THR A 190 7.16 12.66 1.25
C THR A 190 5.99 13.19 2.07
N PRO A 191 5.97 13.01 3.39
CA PRO A 191 4.87 13.45 4.23
C PRO A 191 4.84 14.98 4.34
N THR A 192 3.65 15.55 4.47
CA THR A 192 3.48 16.98 4.77
C THR A 192 3.82 17.30 6.22
N LYS A 193 3.57 16.35 7.11
CA LYS A 193 3.90 16.41 8.54
C LYS A 193 4.44 15.07 9.00
N MET A 194 5.37 15.10 9.93
CA MET A 194 5.90 13.93 10.60
C MET A 194 6.32 14.36 12.02
N THR A 195 5.80 13.68 13.02
CA THR A 195 6.16 13.89 14.42
C THR A 195 6.80 12.62 14.96
N SER A 196 8.02 12.69 15.44
CA SER A 196 8.66 11.56 16.11
C SER A 196 8.14 11.43 17.55
N PHE A 197 8.38 10.27 18.16
CA PHE A 197 8.01 10.09 19.56
C PHE A 197 8.75 11.05 20.50
N LEU A 198 10.03 11.29 20.26
CA LEU A 198 10.80 12.26 21.03
C LEU A 198 10.31 13.68 20.85
N ASP A 199 9.92 14.09 19.62
CA ASP A 199 9.32 15.41 19.37
C ASP A 199 8.02 15.57 20.17
N ALA A 200 7.15 14.56 20.13
CA ALA A 200 5.89 14.59 20.87
C ALA A 200 6.07 14.67 22.39
N LEU A 201 7.11 14.04 22.92
CA LEU A 201 7.46 14.16 24.35
C LEU A 201 8.00 15.56 24.67
N ALA A 202 8.87 16.11 23.82
CA ALA A 202 9.43 17.45 24.01
C ALA A 202 8.34 18.54 23.96
N GLU A 203 7.38 18.43 23.03
CA GLU A 203 6.21 19.33 22.96
C GLU A 203 5.36 19.31 24.21
N ARG A 204 5.33 18.19 24.93
CA ARG A 204 4.64 18.05 26.24
C ARG A 204 5.48 18.44 27.44
N GLY A 205 6.70 18.94 27.19
CA GLY A 205 7.63 19.35 28.23
C GLY A 205 8.26 18.18 29.01
N ALA A 206 8.20 16.96 28.47
CA ALA A 206 8.86 15.81 29.08
C ALA A 206 10.36 15.83 28.77
N ASP A 207 11.19 15.78 29.81
CA ASP A 207 12.65 15.60 29.70
C ASP A 207 12.96 14.13 29.90
N VAL A 208 13.45 13.45 28.85
CA VAL A 208 13.73 12.00 28.87
C VAL A 208 15.15 11.73 28.42
N ALA A 209 15.80 10.74 29.05
CA ALA A 209 17.05 10.22 28.55
C ALA A 209 16.79 9.40 27.28
N PHE A 210 17.72 9.49 26.32
CA PHE A 210 17.62 8.77 25.05
C PHE A 210 18.92 8.08 24.70
N ALA A 211 18.83 6.85 24.22
CA ALA A 211 19.92 6.10 23.60
C ALA A 211 19.45 5.45 22.29
N PRO A 212 20.17 5.62 21.17
CA PRO A 212 19.72 5.07 19.88
C PRO A 212 19.73 3.54 19.83
N GLY A 213 20.73 2.89 20.44
CA GLY A 213 20.88 1.45 20.52
C GLY A 213 21.24 0.75 19.21
N PHE A 214 20.89 1.30 18.07
CA PHE A 214 21.17 0.78 16.72
C PHE A 214 21.19 1.91 15.69
N THR A 215 21.77 1.62 14.51
CA THR A 215 21.72 2.50 13.34
C THR A 215 20.59 2.08 12.40
N LEU A 216 20.15 2.98 11.51
CA LEU A 216 19.13 2.67 10.49
C LEU A 216 19.68 1.95 9.27
N ASP A 217 21.00 1.90 9.13
CA ASP A 217 21.69 1.25 8.04
C ASP A 217 21.73 -0.28 8.25
N LEU A 218 21.86 -1.03 7.15
CA LEU A 218 22.00 -2.50 7.18
C LEU A 218 23.43 -2.94 7.56
N GLU A 219 24.10 -2.16 8.38
CA GLU A 219 25.45 -2.46 8.88
C GLU A 219 25.39 -3.47 10.04
N PRO A 220 26.49 -4.15 10.34
CA PRO A 220 26.58 -4.96 11.56
C PRO A 220 26.26 -4.16 12.81
N ALA A 221 25.77 -4.84 13.85
CA ALA A 221 25.50 -4.23 15.15
C ALA A 221 26.72 -3.44 15.66
N ASP A 222 26.46 -2.23 16.17
CA ASP A 222 27.49 -1.36 16.75
C ASP A 222 27.60 -1.61 18.27
N PRO A 223 28.69 -2.25 18.75
CA PRO A 223 28.84 -2.54 20.17
C PRO A 223 28.88 -1.29 21.08
N ALA A 224 29.24 -0.13 20.55
CA ALA A 224 29.24 1.11 21.32
C ALA A 224 27.81 1.59 21.58
N LEU A 225 26.94 1.54 20.58
CA LEU A 225 25.51 1.88 20.72
C LEU A 225 24.78 0.87 21.63
N GLU A 226 25.11 -0.41 21.53
CA GLU A 226 24.57 -1.44 22.43
C GLU A 226 24.97 -1.18 23.88
N ALA A 227 26.23 -0.84 24.13
CA ALA A 227 26.74 -0.52 25.46
C ALA A 227 26.08 0.75 26.02
N GLU A 228 25.90 1.80 25.22
CA GLU A 228 25.21 3.01 25.58
C GLU A 228 23.74 2.71 25.97
N ALA A 229 23.04 1.93 25.14
CA ALA A 229 21.66 1.52 25.39
C ALA A 229 21.49 0.67 26.66
N ALA A 230 22.51 -0.15 26.98
CA ALA A 230 22.51 -0.95 28.22
C ALA A 230 22.77 -0.10 29.49
N GLU A 231 23.50 0.99 29.38
CA GLU A 231 23.81 1.90 30.50
C GLU A 231 22.71 2.94 30.71
N ALA A 232 22.08 3.43 29.67
CA ALA A 232 21.09 4.52 29.70
C ALA A 232 19.92 4.30 30.69
N PRO A 233 19.39 3.08 30.91
CA PRO A 233 18.30 2.81 31.86
C PRO A 233 18.66 2.95 33.32
N LYS A 234 19.94 3.09 33.67
CA LYS A 234 20.35 3.11 35.09
C LYS A 234 19.72 4.30 35.81
N GLY A 235 18.86 3.98 36.79
CA GLY A 235 18.14 4.98 37.57
C GLY A 235 16.85 5.48 36.92
N ALA A 236 16.40 4.88 35.84
CA ALA A 236 15.09 5.11 35.30
C ALA A 236 14.00 4.31 36.07
N ASP A 237 12.84 4.89 36.17
CA ASP A 237 11.64 4.21 36.72
C ASP A 237 10.95 3.41 35.61
N VAL A 238 10.99 3.91 34.36
CA VAL A 238 10.39 3.29 33.17
C VAL A 238 11.34 3.37 31.98
N VAL A 239 11.39 2.29 31.24
CA VAL A 239 12.14 2.22 29.95
C VAL A 239 11.15 1.97 28.83
N LEU A 240 11.18 2.83 27.80
CA LEU A 240 10.40 2.70 26.60
C LEU A 240 11.34 2.23 25.46
N MET A 241 11.02 1.10 24.83
CA MET A 241 11.83 0.51 23.76
C MET A 241 11.08 0.57 22.44
N PHE A 242 11.80 1.04 21.38
CA PHE A 242 11.33 1.22 20.01
C PHE A 242 12.07 0.32 19.02
#